data_87b7536c91cb34690c8bc4cfb7a751f9
#
_entry.id   87b7536c91cb34690c8bc4cfb7a751f9
#
_cell.length_a   1.000
_cell.length_b   1.000
_cell.length_c   1.000
_cell.angle_alpha   90.00
_cell.angle_beta   90.00
_cell.angle_gamma   90.00
#
_symmetry.space_group_name_H-M   'P 1'
#
loop_
_entity.id
_entity.type
_entity.pdbx_description
1 polymer ?
#
loop_
_entity_poly.entity_id
_entity_poly.type
_entity_poly.pdbx_seq_one_letter_code
_entity_poly.pdbx_strand_id
1 'polypeptide(L)'
;INLFVENHGVVGNHCLITGRDSKVVEITTATKILGSQETAKLVAFQVNSGYDSYGKSKGYNAPISEEAEFAYTTALNHLLRSDSHNKFMVGSRTYLFWASSNSEASKESENSLFSLLGRIEEENDDPNRRIKLVYDTFQSIYNGKLSANDDDKFFILGLAPNSARIAVVYWNEMPLREFAGLISKHFTDMEMVDTRKDKKPYLGLHSILVKVTLGGKSRDATPTLPEAVVSSIFQELTYPA
;
A
#
# COMPACT_ATOMS: atom_id res chain seq x y z
N ILE A 1 2.02 -43.35 0.36
CA ILE A 1 2.61 -41.98 0.34
C ILE A 1 3.48 -41.81 -0.89
N ASN A 2 4.25 -42.81 -1.30
CA ASN A 2 5.12 -42.76 -2.48
C ASN A 2 4.36 -42.69 -3.82
N LEU A 3 3.17 -43.27 -3.92
CA LEU A 3 2.37 -43.26 -5.15
C LEU A 3 1.85 -41.84 -5.57
N PHE A 4 1.82 -40.90 -4.65
CA PHE A 4 1.43 -39.51 -4.95
C PHE A 4 2.57 -38.66 -5.52
N VAL A 5 3.84 -39.08 -5.26
CA VAL A 5 5.04 -38.35 -5.68
C VAL A 5 5.47 -38.74 -7.11
N GLU A 6 5.27 -40.01 -7.49
CA GLU A 6 5.75 -40.53 -8.79
C GLU A 6 4.94 -40.11 -10.01
N ASN A 7 3.69 -39.64 -9.84
CA ASN A 7 2.84 -39.19 -10.96
C ASN A 7 2.87 -37.69 -11.23
N HIS A 8 3.64 -36.92 -10.51
CA HIS A 8 3.83 -35.49 -10.77
C HIS A 8 5.16 -35.18 -11.47
N GLY A 9 5.50 -35.98 -12.46
CA GLY A 9 6.54 -35.61 -13.42
C GLY A 9 6.12 -34.34 -14.15
N VAL A 10 6.78 -33.23 -13.79
CA VAL A 10 6.97 -31.98 -14.58
C VAL A 10 5.77 -31.42 -15.38
N VAL A 11 4.57 -31.86 -15.16
CA VAL A 11 3.35 -31.28 -15.77
C VAL A 11 2.65 -30.42 -14.74
N GLY A 12 2.78 -29.11 -14.93
CA GLY A 12 1.93 -28.07 -14.42
C GLY A 12 1.42 -28.20 -12.99
N ASN A 13 2.18 -27.72 -12.01
CA ASN A 13 1.55 -27.44 -10.72
C ASN A 13 0.46 -26.37 -10.93
N HIS A 14 -0.67 -26.56 -10.27
CA HIS A 14 -1.78 -25.62 -10.32
C HIS A 14 -1.35 -24.27 -9.71
N CYS A 15 -1.40 -23.20 -10.49
CA CYS A 15 -1.03 -21.87 -10.03
C CYS A 15 -2.09 -21.32 -9.06
N LEU A 16 -1.69 -20.95 -7.86
CA LEU A 16 -2.60 -20.43 -6.83
C LEU A 16 -3.22 -19.06 -7.18
N ILE A 17 -2.60 -18.31 -8.09
CA ILE A 17 -3.09 -16.99 -8.52
C ILE A 17 -4.06 -17.12 -9.70
N THR A 18 -3.67 -17.87 -10.74
CA THR A 18 -4.44 -17.93 -11.98
C THR A 18 -5.45 -19.08 -12.02
N GLY A 19 -5.32 -20.05 -11.13
CA GLY A 19 -6.14 -21.27 -11.14
C GLY A 19 -5.86 -22.21 -12.34
N ARG A 20 -4.75 -22.03 -13.07
CA ARG A 20 -4.39 -22.80 -14.25
C ARG A 20 -3.16 -23.68 -14.00
N ASP A 21 -3.12 -24.81 -14.69
CA ASP A 21 -1.92 -25.65 -14.72
C ASP A 21 -0.84 -24.96 -15.58
N SER A 22 0.31 -24.74 -15.01
CA SER A 22 1.39 -24.01 -15.64
C SER A 22 2.75 -24.29 -15.01
N LYS A 23 3.82 -23.89 -15.66
CA LYS A 23 5.17 -23.95 -15.08
C LYS A 23 5.26 -22.99 -13.90
N VAL A 24 5.68 -23.53 -12.77
CA VAL A 24 5.79 -22.83 -11.49
C VAL A 24 7.23 -22.35 -11.26
N VAL A 25 7.38 -21.15 -10.72
CA VAL A 25 8.69 -20.62 -10.34
C VAL A 25 9.18 -21.27 -9.04
N GLU A 26 10.42 -21.68 -9.03
CA GLU A 26 11.07 -22.20 -7.84
C GLU A 26 11.46 -21.08 -6.86
N ILE A 27 11.92 -19.96 -7.39
CA ILE A 27 12.39 -18.80 -6.63
C ILE A 27 11.78 -17.54 -7.25
N THR A 28 10.98 -16.81 -6.48
CA THR A 28 10.38 -15.54 -6.94
C THR A 28 11.41 -14.44 -7.03
N THR A 29 11.10 -13.44 -7.85
CA THR A 29 11.92 -12.23 -8.04
C THR A 29 12.00 -11.41 -6.75
N ALA A 30 13.15 -10.79 -6.51
CA ALA A 30 13.35 -9.90 -5.37
C ALA A 30 12.52 -8.62 -5.54
N THR A 31 11.99 -8.15 -4.43
CA THR A 31 11.25 -6.90 -4.31
C THR A 31 11.82 -6.13 -3.12
N LYS A 32 12.51 -5.02 -3.38
CA LYS A 32 13.16 -4.25 -2.32
C LYS A 32 12.26 -3.16 -1.79
N ILE A 33 12.07 -3.13 -0.48
CA ILE A 33 11.48 -1.99 0.23
C ILE A 33 12.49 -1.40 1.23
N LEU A 34 12.22 -0.20 1.71
CA LEU A 34 13.11 0.44 2.69
C LEU A 34 13.23 -0.43 3.96
N GLY A 35 14.48 -0.64 4.42
CA GLY A 35 14.77 -1.46 5.59
C GLY A 35 14.80 -2.97 5.34
N SER A 36 14.48 -3.45 4.13
CA SER A 36 14.65 -4.85 3.76
C SER A 36 16.04 -5.14 3.17
N GLN A 37 16.42 -6.42 3.12
CA GLN A 37 17.57 -6.86 2.36
C GLN A 37 17.34 -6.70 0.85
N GLU A 38 18.42 -6.59 0.07
CA GLU A 38 18.39 -6.49 -1.40
C GLU A 38 17.68 -7.68 -2.07
N THR A 39 17.76 -8.84 -1.44
CA THR A 39 17.16 -10.09 -1.92
C THR A 39 15.79 -10.38 -1.33
N ALA A 40 15.20 -9.41 -0.63
CA ALA A 40 13.89 -9.59 0.01
C ALA A 40 12.81 -9.92 -1.01
N LYS A 41 11.88 -10.78 -0.62
CA LYS A 41 10.82 -11.31 -1.48
C LYS A 41 9.48 -11.28 -0.77
N LEU A 42 8.42 -11.07 -1.54
CA LEU A 42 7.06 -11.16 -1.02
C LEU A 42 6.68 -12.60 -0.69
N VAL A 43 7.05 -13.54 -1.57
CA VAL A 43 6.83 -14.98 -1.37
C VAL A 43 8.17 -15.70 -1.34
N ALA A 44 8.53 -16.27 -0.20
CA ALA A 44 9.79 -17.00 -0.03
C ALA A 44 9.66 -18.07 1.05
N PHE A 45 10.18 -19.25 0.75
CA PHE A 45 10.26 -20.39 1.68
C PHE A 45 11.72 -20.79 1.83
N GLN A 46 12.19 -20.82 3.07
CA GLN A 46 13.55 -21.23 3.39
C GLN A 46 13.64 -22.76 3.47
N VAL A 47 14.59 -23.33 2.77
CA VAL A 47 14.89 -24.77 2.85
C VAL A 47 15.37 -25.14 4.26
N ASN A 48 15.03 -26.31 4.74
CA ASN A 48 15.38 -26.85 6.08
C ASN A 48 14.81 -26.02 7.26
N SER A 49 13.72 -25.32 7.05
CA SER A 49 13.04 -24.52 8.07
C SER A 49 11.61 -25.01 8.38
N GLY A 50 11.31 -26.26 8.04
CA GLY A 50 10.02 -26.90 8.27
C GLY A 50 9.00 -26.71 7.14
N TYR A 51 9.24 -25.83 6.18
CA TYR A 51 8.34 -25.62 5.03
C TYR A 51 8.43 -26.74 3.99
N ASP A 52 9.46 -27.57 4.06
CA ASP A 52 9.75 -28.70 3.18
C ASP A 52 9.29 -30.04 3.76
N SER A 53 8.51 -30.03 4.82
CA SER A 53 8.07 -31.23 5.57
C SER A 53 7.19 -32.18 4.75
N TYR A 54 6.57 -31.71 3.67
CA TYR A 54 5.69 -32.52 2.81
C TYR A 54 6.34 -32.88 1.47
N GLY A 55 7.66 -32.89 1.39
CA GLY A 55 8.41 -33.22 0.17
C GLY A 55 8.39 -32.12 -0.90
N LYS A 56 7.88 -30.94 -0.58
CA LYS A 56 7.93 -29.76 -1.44
C LYS A 56 9.04 -28.82 -0.97
N SER A 57 9.71 -28.15 -1.91
CA SER A 57 10.76 -27.19 -1.58
C SER A 57 10.48 -25.82 -2.19
N LYS A 58 10.95 -24.76 -1.55
CA LYS A 58 10.90 -23.38 -2.04
C LYS A 58 9.51 -22.97 -2.57
N GLY A 59 9.42 -22.40 -3.78
CA GLY A 59 8.18 -21.94 -4.43
C GLY A 59 7.13 -23.03 -4.66
N TYR A 60 7.52 -24.31 -4.65
CA TYR A 60 6.55 -25.39 -4.77
C TYR A 60 5.63 -25.54 -3.54
N ASN A 61 5.95 -24.90 -2.41
CA ASN A 61 5.06 -24.82 -1.25
C ASN A 61 3.87 -23.87 -1.47
N ALA A 62 4.03 -22.86 -2.32
CA ALA A 62 2.95 -21.99 -2.80
C ALA A 62 3.15 -21.79 -4.30
N PRO A 63 2.67 -22.72 -5.14
CA PRO A 63 2.95 -22.73 -6.57
C PRO A 63 2.35 -21.50 -7.26
N ILE A 64 3.22 -20.72 -7.89
CA ILE A 64 2.87 -19.52 -8.67
C ILE A 64 3.49 -19.68 -10.06
N SER A 65 2.69 -19.48 -11.12
CA SER A 65 3.18 -19.56 -12.50
C SER A 65 4.21 -18.47 -12.81
N GLU A 66 5.09 -18.73 -13.76
CA GLU A 66 6.06 -17.75 -14.26
C GLU A 66 5.36 -16.46 -14.74
N GLU A 67 4.22 -16.60 -15.42
CA GLU A 67 3.43 -15.46 -15.89
C GLU A 67 2.87 -14.62 -14.73
N ALA A 68 2.25 -15.26 -13.74
CA ALA A 68 1.68 -14.57 -12.59
C ALA A 68 2.77 -13.93 -11.73
N GLU A 69 3.89 -14.62 -11.55
CA GLU A 69 5.05 -14.11 -10.82
C GLU A 69 5.62 -12.86 -11.49
N PHE A 70 5.86 -12.93 -12.79
CA PHE A 70 6.34 -11.80 -13.59
C PHE A 70 5.36 -10.61 -13.51
N ALA A 71 4.06 -10.86 -13.61
CA ALA A 71 3.05 -9.81 -13.59
C ALA A 71 3.05 -9.06 -12.25
N TYR A 72 2.92 -9.76 -11.11
CA TYR A 72 2.85 -9.08 -9.82
C TYR A 72 4.18 -8.46 -9.39
N THR A 73 5.32 -9.11 -9.69
CA THR A 73 6.63 -8.57 -9.31
C THR A 73 6.98 -7.34 -10.14
N THR A 74 6.62 -7.32 -11.43
CA THR A 74 6.80 -6.16 -12.30
C THR A 74 5.95 -4.99 -11.83
N ALA A 75 4.66 -5.21 -11.56
CA ALA A 75 3.77 -4.18 -11.04
C ALA A 75 4.26 -3.63 -9.70
N LEU A 76 4.62 -4.52 -8.76
CA LEU A 76 5.10 -4.15 -7.45
C LEU A 76 6.42 -3.35 -7.53
N ASN A 77 7.39 -3.81 -8.32
CA ASN A 77 8.65 -3.12 -8.50
C ASN A 77 8.48 -1.77 -9.22
N HIS A 78 7.49 -1.66 -10.12
CA HIS A 78 7.14 -0.38 -10.74
C HIS A 78 6.60 0.63 -9.72
N LEU A 79 5.66 0.23 -8.88
CA LEU A 79 5.11 1.08 -7.82
C LEU A 79 6.17 1.46 -6.76
N LEU A 80 7.19 0.62 -6.55
CA LEU A 80 8.26 0.86 -5.59
C LEU A 80 9.41 1.74 -6.11
N ARG A 81 9.45 2.10 -7.39
CA ARG A 81 10.51 2.96 -7.96
C ARG A 81 10.66 4.24 -7.16
N SER A 82 11.86 4.81 -7.14
CA SER A 82 12.17 6.05 -6.40
C SER A 82 11.30 7.23 -6.83
N ASP A 83 11.00 7.31 -8.12
CA ASP A 83 10.19 8.33 -8.77
C ASP A 83 8.67 8.04 -8.78
N SER A 84 8.22 6.98 -8.14
CA SER A 84 6.81 6.62 -8.11
C SER A 84 6.00 7.56 -7.22
N HIS A 85 4.90 8.08 -7.75
CA HIS A 85 3.90 8.85 -7.02
C HIS A 85 2.82 7.97 -6.35
N ASN A 86 2.87 6.65 -6.56
CA ASN A 86 1.91 5.70 -6.04
C ASN A 86 2.37 5.05 -4.72
N LYS A 87 3.22 5.76 -3.96
CA LYS A 87 3.70 5.28 -2.67
C LYS A 87 3.87 6.41 -1.66
N PHE A 88 3.73 6.07 -0.40
CA PHE A 88 4.15 6.89 0.73
C PHE A 88 4.77 6.02 1.82
N MET A 89 5.53 6.64 2.68
CA MET A 89 6.24 5.95 3.75
C MET A 89 5.83 6.50 5.10
N VAL A 90 5.57 5.59 6.04
CA VAL A 90 5.23 5.94 7.41
C VAL A 90 6.03 5.05 8.36
N GLY A 91 6.96 5.65 9.09
CA GLY A 91 7.92 4.88 9.89
C GLY A 91 8.79 3.99 9.00
N SER A 92 8.85 2.70 9.31
CA SER A 92 9.57 1.68 8.51
C SER A 92 8.68 1.01 7.46
N ARG A 93 7.44 1.44 7.28
CA ARG A 93 6.47 0.81 6.39
C ARG A 93 6.33 1.57 5.10
N THR A 94 6.15 0.84 4.01
CA THR A 94 5.90 1.37 2.67
C THR A 94 4.46 1.05 2.29
N TYR A 95 3.67 2.06 2.00
CA TYR A 95 2.31 1.93 1.50
C TYR A 95 2.31 2.22 0.01
N LEU A 96 1.72 1.33 -0.75
CA LEU A 96 1.47 1.47 -2.18
C LEU A 96 -0.02 1.67 -2.40
N PHE A 97 -0.40 2.43 -3.41
CA PHE A 97 -1.78 2.66 -3.75
C PHE A 97 -1.97 2.82 -5.25
N TRP A 98 -3.12 2.43 -5.73
CA TRP A 98 -3.48 2.57 -7.15
C TRP A 98 -5.00 2.48 -7.33
N ALA A 99 -5.48 3.01 -8.45
CA ALA A 99 -6.86 2.85 -8.89
C ALA A 99 -6.99 1.74 -9.94
N SER A 100 -8.18 1.15 -10.08
CA SER A 100 -8.44 0.07 -11.05
C SER A 100 -8.55 0.57 -12.49
N SER A 101 -8.78 1.85 -12.70
CA SER A 101 -9.02 2.45 -14.02
C SER A 101 -8.14 3.67 -14.26
N ASN A 102 -8.12 4.13 -15.51
CA ASN A 102 -7.45 5.36 -15.93
C ASN A 102 -8.43 6.54 -16.06
N SER A 103 -9.59 6.49 -15.39
CA SER A 103 -10.53 7.61 -15.37
C SER A 103 -9.88 8.87 -14.78
N GLU A 104 -10.44 10.05 -15.09
CA GLU A 104 -9.96 11.30 -14.51
C GLU A 104 -10.05 11.27 -12.98
N ALA A 105 -11.16 10.78 -12.43
CA ALA A 105 -11.35 10.61 -11.00
C ALA A 105 -10.28 9.69 -10.37
N SER A 106 -9.91 8.60 -11.04
CA SER A 106 -8.86 7.67 -10.60
C SER A 106 -7.50 8.36 -10.52
N LYS A 107 -7.09 9.05 -11.59
CA LYS A 107 -5.81 9.78 -11.64
C LYS A 107 -5.72 10.91 -10.62
N GLU A 108 -6.79 11.70 -10.49
CA GLU A 108 -6.84 12.78 -9.51
C GLU A 108 -6.84 12.25 -8.07
N SER A 109 -7.43 11.08 -7.81
CA SER A 109 -7.35 10.42 -6.51
C SER A 109 -5.93 9.96 -6.16
N GLU A 110 -5.20 9.36 -7.12
CA GLU A 110 -3.81 8.97 -6.92
C GLU A 110 -2.92 10.20 -6.65
N ASN A 111 -3.02 11.23 -7.47
CA ASN A 111 -2.27 12.48 -7.31
C ASN A 111 -2.58 13.17 -5.97
N SER A 112 -3.85 13.21 -5.60
CA SER A 112 -4.30 13.82 -4.36
C SER A 112 -3.82 13.04 -3.14
N LEU A 113 -3.87 11.70 -3.17
CA LEU A 113 -3.37 10.89 -2.07
C LEU A 113 -1.84 11.03 -1.92
N PHE A 114 -1.11 11.07 -3.02
CA PHE A 114 0.32 11.36 -2.99
C PHE A 114 0.61 12.74 -2.40
N SER A 115 -0.15 13.76 -2.78
CA SER A 115 -0.04 15.11 -2.23
C SER A 115 -0.36 15.19 -0.74
N LEU A 116 -1.27 14.33 -0.24
CA LEU A 116 -1.66 14.27 1.16
C LEU A 116 -0.64 13.53 2.04
N LEU A 117 -0.15 12.38 1.57
CA LEU A 117 0.64 11.43 2.36
C LEU A 117 2.09 11.32 1.90
N GLY A 118 2.38 11.66 0.67
CA GLY A 118 3.72 11.65 0.10
C GLY A 118 4.60 12.74 0.70
N ARG A 119 5.91 12.54 0.60
CA ARG A 119 6.89 13.55 0.99
C ARG A 119 7.18 14.45 -0.21
N ILE A 120 6.61 15.64 -0.21
CA ILE A 120 6.92 16.68 -1.20
C ILE A 120 7.91 17.65 -0.57
N GLU A 121 9.10 17.75 -1.13
CA GLU A 121 10.16 18.69 -0.73
C GLU A 121 10.16 19.86 -1.74
N GLU A 122 9.18 20.76 -1.67
CA GLU A 122 9.19 22.02 -2.40
C GLU A 122 9.37 23.17 -1.43
N GLU A 123 10.44 23.94 -1.58
CA GLU A 123 10.79 25.08 -0.68
C GLU A 123 9.75 26.20 -0.66
N ASN A 124 8.87 26.28 -1.67
CA ASN A 124 7.87 27.35 -1.84
C ASN A 124 6.41 26.89 -1.85
N ASP A 125 6.13 25.68 -1.39
CA ASP A 125 4.75 25.16 -1.38
C ASP A 125 4.00 25.64 -0.12
N ASP A 126 2.77 26.13 -0.31
CA ASP A 126 1.83 26.39 0.78
C ASP A 126 1.10 25.08 1.15
N PRO A 127 1.46 24.43 2.25
CA PRO A 127 0.83 23.17 2.66
C PRO A 127 -0.68 23.28 2.83
N ASN A 128 -1.20 24.45 3.21
CA ASN A 128 -2.62 24.65 3.43
C ASN A 128 -3.39 24.68 2.10
N ARG A 129 -2.82 25.33 1.10
CA ARG A 129 -3.42 25.38 -0.25
C ARG A 129 -3.47 23.98 -0.86
N ARG A 130 -2.40 23.22 -0.72
CA ARG A 130 -2.31 21.85 -1.21
C ARG A 130 -3.34 20.94 -0.54
N ILE A 131 -3.42 20.95 0.79
CA ILE A 131 -4.38 20.14 1.54
C ILE A 131 -5.82 20.53 1.18
N LYS A 132 -6.09 21.82 0.98
CA LYS A 132 -7.41 22.26 0.52
C LYS A 132 -7.75 21.72 -0.87
N LEU A 133 -6.81 21.73 -1.82
CA LEU A 133 -7.02 21.15 -3.15
C LEU A 133 -7.34 19.66 -3.09
N VAL A 134 -6.61 18.92 -2.24
CA VAL A 134 -6.87 17.50 -2.00
C VAL A 134 -8.29 17.28 -1.46
N TYR A 135 -8.69 18.04 -0.46
CA TYR A 135 -10.04 17.97 0.09
C TYR A 135 -11.12 18.28 -0.98
N ASP A 136 -10.95 19.36 -1.73
CA ASP A 136 -11.88 19.77 -2.78
C ASP A 136 -12.01 18.71 -3.88
N THR A 137 -10.90 18.02 -4.23
CA THR A 137 -10.89 16.91 -5.20
C THR A 137 -11.72 15.73 -4.68
N PHE A 138 -11.45 15.25 -3.46
CA PHE A 138 -12.21 14.13 -2.91
C PHE A 138 -13.68 14.47 -2.66
N GLN A 139 -13.99 15.68 -2.23
CA GLN A 139 -15.37 16.15 -2.16
C GLN A 139 -16.07 16.16 -3.53
N SER A 140 -15.35 16.53 -4.58
CA SER A 140 -15.90 16.53 -5.95
C SER A 140 -16.21 15.11 -6.45
N ILE A 141 -15.38 14.13 -6.11
CA ILE A 141 -15.61 12.72 -6.42
C ILE A 141 -16.78 12.18 -5.60
N TYR A 142 -16.77 12.41 -4.29
CA TYR A 142 -17.82 11.95 -3.39
C TYR A 142 -19.20 12.47 -3.76
N ASN A 143 -19.30 13.75 -4.11
CA ASN A 143 -20.54 14.42 -4.51
C ASN A 143 -20.91 14.16 -5.98
N GLY A 144 -20.11 13.42 -6.74
CA GLY A 144 -20.36 13.08 -8.14
C GLY A 144 -20.14 14.23 -9.13
N LYS A 145 -19.48 15.33 -8.72
CA LYS A 145 -19.07 16.42 -9.63
C LYS A 145 -17.95 15.96 -10.55
N LEU A 146 -16.97 15.24 -10.01
CA LEU A 146 -15.98 14.51 -10.78
C LEU A 146 -16.46 13.06 -10.84
N SER A 147 -16.86 12.62 -12.04
CA SER A 147 -17.51 11.33 -12.23
C SER A 147 -16.51 10.19 -12.05
N ALA A 148 -16.76 9.34 -11.06
CA ALA A 148 -16.18 8.01 -10.97
C ALA A 148 -17.18 6.98 -11.49
N ASN A 149 -16.70 5.97 -12.23
CA ASN A 149 -17.55 4.85 -12.62
C ASN A 149 -17.88 4.00 -11.38
N ASP A 150 -19.03 3.34 -11.39
CA ASP A 150 -19.45 2.49 -10.26
C ASP A 150 -18.47 1.32 -10.00
N ASP A 151 -17.78 0.87 -11.04
CA ASP A 151 -16.78 -0.21 -10.98
C ASP A 151 -15.36 0.29 -10.64
N ASP A 152 -15.14 1.61 -10.54
CA ASP A 152 -13.83 2.15 -10.18
C ASP A 152 -13.51 1.81 -8.73
N LYS A 153 -12.39 1.12 -8.53
CA LYS A 153 -11.88 0.72 -7.22
C LYS A 153 -10.57 1.40 -6.90
N PHE A 154 -10.32 1.58 -5.63
CA PHE A 154 -9.06 2.05 -5.09
C PHE A 154 -8.44 1.00 -4.18
N PHE A 155 -7.13 0.82 -4.28
CA PHE A 155 -6.38 -0.19 -3.56
C PHE A 155 -5.27 0.42 -2.74
N ILE A 156 -5.05 -0.11 -1.54
CA ILE A 156 -3.94 0.28 -0.67
C ILE A 156 -3.27 -0.99 -0.15
N LEU A 157 -1.95 -1.09 -0.34
CA LEU A 157 -1.12 -2.21 0.10
C LEU A 157 -0.01 -1.70 1.03
N GLY A 158 -0.05 -2.10 2.29
CA GLY A 158 1.00 -1.80 3.27
C GLY A 158 2.02 -2.94 3.38
N LEU A 159 3.29 -2.59 3.26
CA LEU A 159 4.42 -3.50 3.30
C LEU A 159 5.37 -3.14 4.43
N ALA A 160 5.84 -4.14 5.17
CA ALA A 160 6.85 -3.98 6.20
C ALA A 160 8.09 -4.85 5.92
N PRO A 161 9.30 -4.35 6.20
CA PRO A 161 10.52 -5.13 6.06
C PRO A 161 10.57 -6.24 7.13
N ASN A 162 10.89 -7.45 6.71
CA ASN A 162 11.09 -8.59 7.58
C ASN A 162 12.34 -9.36 7.13
N SER A 163 13.52 -8.75 7.32
CA SER A 163 14.81 -9.29 6.90
C SER A 163 14.85 -9.61 5.41
N ALA A 164 14.96 -10.86 5.02
CA ALA A 164 14.96 -11.34 3.62
C ALA A 164 13.54 -11.54 3.04
N ARG A 165 12.51 -11.17 3.78
CA ARG A 165 11.10 -11.26 3.38
C ARG A 165 10.41 -9.92 3.51
N ILE A 166 9.23 -9.82 2.92
CA ILE A 166 8.35 -8.67 3.04
C ILE A 166 7.04 -9.17 3.64
N ALA A 167 6.60 -8.53 4.70
CA ALA A 167 5.29 -8.78 5.28
C ALA A 167 4.25 -7.83 4.68
N VAL A 168 3.10 -8.37 4.29
CA VAL A 168 1.90 -7.57 4.01
C VAL A 168 1.26 -7.26 5.36
N VAL A 169 1.24 -5.98 5.73
CA VAL A 169 0.72 -5.51 7.02
C VAL A 169 -0.61 -4.79 6.88
N TYR A 170 -0.95 -4.38 5.66
CA TYR A 170 -2.20 -3.71 5.37
C TYR A 170 -2.67 -4.04 3.96
N TRP A 171 -3.95 -4.31 3.80
CA TRP A 171 -4.62 -4.42 2.51
C TRP A 171 -6.00 -3.82 2.60
N ASN A 172 -6.33 -2.96 1.67
CA ASN A 172 -7.69 -2.47 1.51
C ASN A 172 -8.04 -2.34 0.04
N GLU A 173 -9.26 -2.72 -0.30
CA GLU A 173 -9.88 -2.59 -1.61
C GLU A 173 -11.28 -2.04 -1.40
N MET A 174 -11.61 -0.92 -2.02
CA MET A 174 -12.91 -0.29 -1.88
C MET A 174 -13.32 0.46 -3.15
N PRO A 175 -14.62 0.73 -3.36
CA PRO A 175 -15.08 1.63 -4.41
C PRO A 175 -14.42 3.00 -4.27
N LEU A 176 -14.02 3.60 -5.41
CA LEU A 176 -13.33 4.90 -5.42
C LEU A 176 -14.16 5.99 -4.75
N ARG A 177 -15.47 5.97 -4.92
CA ARG A 177 -16.38 6.93 -4.29
C ARG A 177 -16.42 6.81 -2.77
N GLU A 178 -16.40 5.57 -2.26
CA GLU A 178 -16.32 5.29 -0.82
C GLU A 178 -14.99 5.79 -0.25
N PHE A 179 -13.89 5.48 -0.93
CA PHE A 179 -12.56 5.99 -0.58
C PHE A 179 -12.55 7.52 -0.48
N ALA A 180 -13.12 8.22 -1.47
CA ALA A 180 -13.24 9.68 -1.46
C ALA A 180 -14.06 10.20 -0.27
N GLY A 181 -15.12 9.49 0.11
CA GLY A 181 -15.93 9.79 1.30
C GLY A 181 -15.12 9.68 2.60
N LEU A 182 -14.33 8.61 2.75
CA LEU A 182 -13.47 8.39 3.92
C LEU A 182 -12.41 9.48 4.08
N ILE A 183 -11.76 9.87 2.99
CA ILE A 183 -10.79 10.98 3.01
C ILE A 183 -11.49 12.30 3.37
N SER A 184 -12.64 12.57 2.79
CA SER A 184 -13.41 13.79 3.10
C SER A 184 -13.85 13.83 4.57
N LYS A 185 -14.28 12.68 5.10
CA LYS A 185 -14.63 12.53 6.51
C LYS A 185 -13.43 12.77 7.41
N HIS A 186 -12.26 12.17 7.09
CA HIS A 186 -11.03 12.40 7.83
C HIS A 186 -10.71 13.90 7.98
N PHE A 187 -10.81 14.66 6.90
CA PHE A 187 -10.59 16.10 6.96
C PHE A 187 -11.60 16.82 7.84
N THR A 188 -12.87 16.41 7.78
CA THR A 188 -13.92 16.99 8.62
C THR A 188 -13.69 16.68 10.11
N ASP A 189 -13.33 15.43 10.43
CA ASP A 189 -13.05 14.98 11.80
C ASP A 189 -11.79 15.66 12.39
N MET A 190 -10.83 16.02 11.53
CA MET A 190 -9.58 16.69 11.93
C MET A 190 -9.66 18.22 11.84
N GLU A 191 -10.81 18.78 11.46
CA GLU A 191 -10.96 20.23 11.36
C GLU A 191 -10.89 20.88 12.73
N MET A 192 -9.95 21.78 12.89
CA MET A 192 -9.79 22.56 14.13
C MET A 192 -10.38 23.96 13.96
N VAL A 193 -11.19 24.36 14.93
CA VAL A 193 -11.65 25.74 15.03
C VAL A 193 -10.47 26.62 15.46
N ASP A 194 -9.91 27.35 14.51
CA ASP A 194 -8.81 28.28 14.76
C ASP A 194 -9.26 29.72 14.44
N THR A 195 -9.19 30.59 15.41
CA THR A 195 -9.55 32.01 15.26
C THR A 195 -8.41 32.88 14.73
N ARG A 196 -7.20 32.33 14.56
CA ARG A 196 -6.04 33.04 14.03
C ARG A 196 -6.19 33.38 12.55
N LYS A 197 -5.59 34.51 12.11
CA LYS A 197 -5.67 34.95 10.71
C LYS A 197 -4.98 33.96 9.74
N ASP A 198 -3.93 33.25 10.19
CA ASP A 198 -3.16 32.29 9.42
C ASP A 198 -3.61 30.85 9.76
N LYS A 199 -4.86 30.57 9.52
CA LYS A 199 -5.45 29.26 9.81
C LYS A 199 -4.72 28.14 9.09
N LYS A 200 -4.37 27.10 9.84
CA LYS A 200 -4.04 25.78 9.31
C LYS A 200 -5.22 24.83 9.59
N PRO A 201 -6.27 24.86 8.75
CA PRO A 201 -7.51 24.15 9.06
C PRO A 201 -7.32 22.64 9.11
N TYR A 202 -6.31 22.14 8.43
CA TYR A 202 -6.05 20.71 8.31
C TYR A 202 -4.60 20.37 8.61
N LEU A 203 -4.37 19.25 9.31
CA LEU A 203 -3.05 18.69 9.53
C LEU A 203 -2.90 17.42 8.70
N GLY A 204 -1.90 17.39 7.83
CA GLY A 204 -1.51 16.16 7.13
C GLY A 204 -0.89 15.14 8.09
N LEU A 205 -0.95 13.85 7.73
CA LEU A 205 -0.43 12.74 8.54
C LEU A 205 1.03 12.97 9.00
N HIS A 206 1.89 13.45 8.11
CA HIS A 206 3.27 13.77 8.46
C HIS A 206 3.37 14.80 9.60
N SER A 207 2.57 15.87 9.54
CA SER A 207 2.55 16.90 10.57
C SER A 207 2.08 16.37 11.93
N ILE A 208 1.08 15.48 11.93
CA ILE A 208 0.60 14.80 13.13
C ILE A 208 1.72 13.96 13.74
N LEU A 209 2.36 13.09 12.94
CA LEU A 209 3.42 12.20 13.40
C LEU A 209 4.63 12.97 13.95
N VAL A 210 5.01 14.08 13.29
CA VAL A 210 6.10 14.96 13.78
C VAL A 210 5.76 15.57 15.13
N LYS A 211 4.51 15.92 15.40
CA LYS A 211 4.08 16.56 16.65
C LYS A 211 4.03 15.60 17.83
N VAL A 212 3.76 14.32 17.59
CA VAL A 212 3.66 13.31 18.65
C VAL A 212 4.97 12.56 18.92
N THR A 213 6.04 12.85 18.15
CA THR A 213 7.35 12.20 18.34
C THR A 213 8.30 13.05 19.16
N LEU A 214 9.01 12.43 20.09
CA LEU A 214 10.13 13.02 20.78
C LEU A 214 11.26 13.29 19.76
N GLY A 215 11.57 14.55 19.51
CA GLY A 215 12.61 14.93 18.53
C GLY A 215 12.11 15.36 17.16
N GLY A 216 10.79 15.38 16.95
CA GLY A 216 10.17 16.00 15.77
C GLY A 216 10.43 15.29 14.43
N LYS A 217 10.73 13.99 14.44
CA LYS A 217 10.96 13.21 13.22
C LYS A 217 9.87 12.16 13.08
N SER A 218 9.07 12.22 12.02
CA SER A 218 7.97 11.26 11.77
C SER A 218 8.41 9.79 11.75
N ARG A 219 9.65 9.51 11.35
CA ARG A 219 10.23 8.15 11.36
C ARG A 219 10.47 7.59 12.76
N ASP A 220 10.52 8.45 13.78
CA ASP A 220 10.73 8.06 15.17
C ASP A 220 9.39 7.80 15.90
N ALA A 221 8.26 7.88 15.16
CA ALA A 221 6.96 7.47 15.68
C ALA A 221 6.98 5.99 16.04
N THR A 222 6.27 5.63 17.10
CA THR A 222 6.11 4.21 17.45
C THR A 222 5.59 3.44 16.24
N PRO A 223 6.12 2.24 15.92
CA PRO A 223 5.79 1.54 14.69
C PRO A 223 4.29 1.28 14.47
N THR A 224 3.52 1.23 15.55
CA THR A 224 2.07 0.98 15.54
C THR A 224 1.23 2.23 15.30
N LEU A 225 1.71 3.42 15.65
CA LEU A 225 0.94 4.66 15.52
C LEU A 225 0.60 5.00 14.06
N PRO A 226 1.54 4.97 13.11
CA PRO A 226 1.22 5.22 11.70
C PRO A 226 0.18 4.27 11.14
N GLU A 227 0.26 2.98 11.50
CA GLU A 227 -0.70 1.96 11.07
C GLU A 227 -2.08 2.22 11.68
N ALA A 228 -2.14 2.56 12.95
CA ALA A 228 -3.39 2.89 13.61
C ALA A 228 -4.07 4.10 12.97
N VAL A 229 -3.32 5.16 12.63
CA VAL A 229 -3.87 6.34 11.94
C VAL A 229 -4.34 5.99 10.53
N VAL A 230 -3.57 5.23 9.76
CA VAL A 230 -3.98 4.76 8.42
C VAL A 230 -5.25 3.91 8.51
N SER A 231 -5.34 3.01 9.49
CA SER A 231 -6.54 2.20 9.72
C SER A 231 -7.73 3.05 10.17
N SER A 232 -7.51 4.10 10.98
CA SER A 232 -8.58 5.02 11.37
C SER A 232 -9.14 5.77 10.15
N ILE A 233 -8.29 6.20 9.23
CA ILE A 233 -8.73 6.88 8.01
C ILE A 233 -9.52 5.94 7.09
N PHE A 234 -8.99 4.74 6.81
CA PHE A 234 -9.52 3.88 5.75
C PHE A 234 -10.46 2.76 6.23
N GLN A 235 -10.61 2.57 7.53
CA GLN A 235 -11.49 1.55 8.12
C GLN A 235 -12.48 2.15 9.13
N GLU A 236 -12.59 3.48 9.19
CA GLU A 236 -13.44 4.21 10.14
C GLU A 236 -13.25 3.80 11.61
N LEU A 237 -12.03 3.40 11.97
CA LEU A 237 -11.71 3.11 13.36
C LEU A 237 -11.47 4.42 14.14
N THR A 238 -11.62 4.35 15.45
CA THR A 238 -11.28 5.49 16.32
C THR A 238 -9.80 5.83 16.23
N TYR A 239 -9.48 7.14 16.21
CA TYR A 239 -8.09 7.56 16.26
C TYR A 239 -7.41 7.07 17.54
N PRO A 240 -6.13 6.68 17.45
CA PRO A 240 -5.38 6.28 18.64
C PRO A 240 -5.27 7.43 19.64
N ALA A 241 -5.41 7.09 20.92
CA ALA A 241 -5.32 8.04 22.03
C ALA A 241 -3.86 8.49 22.28
#